data_6bdb0c44c587af5ed180a44324b8b58e
#
_entry.id   6bdb0c44c587af5ed180a44324b8b58e
#
_cell.length_a   1.000
_cell.length_b   1.000
_cell.length_c   1.000
_cell.angle_alpha   90.00
_cell.angle_beta   90.00
_cell.angle_gamma   90.00
#
_symmetry.space_group_name_H-M   'P 1'
#
loop_
_entity.id
_entity.type
_entity.pdbx_description
1 polymer ?
#
loop_
_entity_poly.entity_id
_entity_poly.type
_entity_poly.pdbx_seq_one_letter_code
_entity_poly.pdbx_strand_id
1 'polypeptide(L)'
;MAYSWISVTTDYGLRDGFVAACHGVIARLAPAVRVIDVTHEVPPQDVRHGAMALAQTAPFLPEAVHVAVVDPGVGTARRGVVVVADGGLLVGPDNGLLLPAAQALGGVRAAYELAEPSLRLPVTSATFHGRDVFAPAAAHLALGVSPADFGDAVETLVELPESFVAAFPGKLVSEVLTVDHFGNVQLAATPADLELSGLTGAVSVHSERVAVTTAVGRTFADVPAGASVLYTDSAGRLAVAINGGSAAAVLGLGPAQECTITSSPTAT
;
A
#
# COMPACT_ATOMS: atom_id res chain seq x y z
N MET A 1 19.66 17.12 -0.29
CA MET A 1 18.77 17.91 0.61
C MET A 1 18.61 17.11 1.89
N ALA A 2 18.49 17.77 3.03
CA ALA A 2 18.25 17.07 4.29
C ALA A 2 16.72 16.98 4.53
N TYR A 3 16.26 15.83 5.02
CA TYR A 3 14.85 15.60 5.37
C TYR A 3 14.67 15.65 6.89
N SER A 4 13.60 16.26 7.35
CA SER A 4 13.27 16.32 8.79
C SER A 4 12.41 15.15 9.26
N TRP A 5 11.95 14.32 8.33
CA TRP A 5 11.02 13.24 8.59
C TRP A 5 11.45 11.94 7.91
N ILE A 6 11.21 10.84 8.61
CA ILE A 6 11.24 9.48 8.06
C ILE A 6 9.87 8.86 8.33
N SER A 7 9.20 8.30 7.32
CA SER A 7 8.02 7.47 7.57
C SER A 7 8.37 5.99 7.53
N VAL A 8 7.67 5.16 8.29
CA VAL A 8 7.94 3.72 8.37
C VAL A 8 6.67 2.91 8.16
N THR A 9 6.72 1.95 7.23
CA THR A 9 5.65 1.01 6.89
C THR A 9 6.21 -0.40 6.93
N THR A 10 5.67 -1.32 7.72
CA THR A 10 6.16 -2.70 7.79
C THR A 10 5.06 -3.71 8.08
N ASP A 11 5.39 -5.00 7.94
CA ASP A 11 4.60 -6.14 8.40
C ASP A 11 5.12 -6.75 9.72
N TYR A 12 5.88 -5.98 10.50
CA TYR A 12 6.57 -6.48 11.70
C TYR A 12 5.67 -6.70 12.91
N GLY A 13 4.47 -6.11 12.90
CA GLY A 13 3.60 -6.04 14.06
C GLY A 13 4.19 -5.19 15.20
N LEU A 14 3.45 -5.10 16.29
CA LEU A 14 3.86 -4.34 17.50
C LEU A 14 4.11 -5.22 18.72
N ARG A 15 4.06 -6.56 18.57
CA ARG A 15 4.25 -7.50 19.68
C ARG A 15 5.72 -7.68 20.06
N ASP A 16 6.61 -7.61 19.06
CA ASP A 16 8.05 -7.81 19.19
C ASP A 16 8.80 -6.49 19.08
N GLY A 17 10.09 -6.50 19.41
CA GLY A 17 10.94 -5.31 19.41
C GLY A 17 11.47 -4.87 18.04
N PHE A 18 10.98 -5.42 16.92
CA PHE A 18 11.54 -5.15 15.59
C PHE A 18 11.41 -3.68 15.19
N VAL A 19 10.24 -3.09 15.39
CA VAL A 19 9.97 -1.67 15.10
C VAL A 19 10.86 -0.78 15.97
N ALA A 20 10.92 -1.05 17.27
CA ALA A 20 11.75 -0.28 18.20
C ALA A 20 13.24 -0.35 17.85
N ALA A 21 13.72 -1.50 17.35
CA ALA A 21 15.10 -1.65 16.88
C ALA A 21 15.41 -0.76 15.66
N CYS A 22 14.49 -0.69 14.69
CA CYS A 22 14.61 0.22 13.53
C CYS A 22 14.61 1.69 13.98
N HIS A 23 13.68 2.09 14.84
CA HIS A 23 13.64 3.44 15.42
C HIS A 23 14.91 3.77 16.19
N GLY A 24 15.44 2.82 16.97
CA GLY A 24 16.67 2.99 17.72
C GLY A 24 17.89 3.25 16.82
N VAL A 25 17.95 2.57 15.66
CA VAL A 25 19.01 2.82 14.65
C VAL A 25 18.87 4.22 14.07
N ILE A 26 17.65 4.62 13.65
CA ILE A 26 17.40 5.96 13.11
C ILE A 26 17.77 7.03 14.16
N ALA A 27 17.29 6.90 15.39
CA ALA A 27 17.55 7.86 16.45
C ALA A 27 19.02 8.01 16.81
N ARG A 28 19.82 6.95 16.69
CA ARG A 28 21.27 6.98 16.94
C ARG A 28 22.03 7.67 15.82
N LEU A 29 21.64 7.48 14.57
CA LEU A 29 22.31 8.04 13.40
C LEU A 29 21.84 9.46 13.10
N ALA A 30 20.55 9.72 13.22
CA ALA A 30 19.90 10.99 12.88
C ALA A 30 18.97 11.48 14.02
N PRO A 31 19.50 11.86 15.19
CA PRO A 31 18.70 12.14 16.40
C PRO A 31 17.74 13.33 16.28
N ALA A 32 17.94 14.22 15.30
CA ALA A 32 17.05 15.34 15.04
C ALA A 32 15.89 15.01 14.08
N VAL A 33 15.93 13.85 13.42
CA VAL A 33 14.90 13.43 12.48
C VAL A 33 13.72 12.83 13.25
N ARG A 34 12.52 13.20 12.84
CA ARG A 34 11.27 12.69 13.41
C ARG A 34 10.81 11.46 12.63
N VAL A 35 10.21 10.51 13.33
CA VAL A 35 9.64 9.31 12.71
C VAL A 35 8.12 9.35 12.76
N ILE A 36 7.46 9.00 11.65
CA ILE A 36 6.02 8.77 11.55
C ILE A 36 5.81 7.31 11.16
N ASP A 37 5.15 6.54 12.01
CA ASP A 37 4.72 5.20 11.64
C ASP A 37 3.43 5.28 10.82
N VAL A 38 3.49 4.78 9.58
CA VAL A 38 2.30 4.64 8.75
C VAL A 38 1.48 3.46 9.25
N THR A 39 2.09 2.30 9.28
CA THR A 39 1.55 1.09 9.92
C THR A 39 2.64 0.04 10.07
N HIS A 40 2.49 -0.82 11.07
CA HIS A 40 3.29 -2.04 11.24
C HIS A 40 2.44 -3.31 11.19
N GLU A 41 1.15 -3.13 10.90
CA GLU A 41 0.13 -4.19 10.87
C GLU A 41 -0.21 -4.60 9.43
N VAL A 42 0.70 -4.40 8.46
CA VAL A 42 0.57 -5.02 7.14
C VAL A 42 0.52 -6.54 7.36
N PRO A 43 -0.44 -7.26 6.76
CA PRO A 43 -0.46 -8.72 6.86
C PRO A 43 0.90 -9.31 6.47
N PRO A 44 1.42 -10.29 7.20
CA PRO A 44 2.75 -10.83 6.95
C PRO A 44 2.96 -11.22 5.49
N GLN A 45 4.03 -10.68 4.88
CA GLN A 45 4.45 -10.92 3.51
C GLN A 45 3.50 -10.36 2.41
N ASP A 46 2.46 -9.64 2.77
CA ASP A 46 1.54 -9.02 1.81
C ASP A 46 2.13 -7.71 1.25
N VAL A 47 3.01 -7.86 0.25
CA VAL A 47 3.68 -6.74 -0.42
C VAL A 47 2.68 -5.76 -1.03
N ARG A 48 1.57 -6.27 -1.61
CA ARG A 48 0.53 -5.44 -2.24
C ARG A 48 -0.18 -4.56 -1.22
N HIS A 49 -0.59 -5.12 -0.10
CA HIS A 49 -1.22 -4.35 0.98
C HIS A 49 -0.27 -3.24 1.49
N GLY A 50 1.01 -3.58 1.74
CA GLY A 50 2.01 -2.60 2.16
C GLY A 50 2.21 -1.48 1.13
N ALA A 51 2.27 -1.83 -0.15
CA ALA A 51 2.39 -0.87 -1.24
C ALA A 51 1.19 0.09 -1.31
N MET A 52 -0.03 -0.44 -1.16
CA MET A 52 -1.26 0.37 -1.16
C MET A 52 -1.36 1.26 0.08
N ALA A 53 -1.04 0.74 1.26
CA ALA A 53 -1.03 1.53 2.50
C ALA A 53 -0.09 2.73 2.39
N LEU A 54 1.13 2.52 1.88
CA LEU A 54 2.09 3.60 1.69
C LEU A 54 1.62 4.58 0.60
N ALA A 55 1.18 4.09 -0.56
CA ALA A 55 0.75 4.93 -1.69
C ALA A 55 -0.44 5.84 -1.34
N GLN A 56 -1.38 5.33 -0.55
CA GLN A 56 -2.55 6.08 -0.10
C GLN A 56 -2.22 7.09 1.01
N THR A 57 -1.13 6.90 1.74
CA THR A 57 -0.76 7.75 2.89
C THR A 57 0.32 8.77 2.55
N ALA A 58 1.33 8.39 1.75
CA ALA A 58 2.50 9.22 1.48
C ALA A 58 2.19 10.64 0.98
N PRO A 59 1.18 10.87 0.10
CA PRO A 59 0.83 12.23 -0.36
C PRO A 59 0.35 13.18 0.74
N PHE A 60 -0.06 12.66 1.89
CA PHE A 60 -0.54 13.44 3.03
C PHE A 60 0.54 13.65 4.11
N LEU A 61 1.71 13.04 3.94
CA LEU A 61 2.84 13.20 4.84
C LEU A 61 3.69 14.41 4.45
N PRO A 62 4.47 14.97 5.39
CA PRO A 62 5.54 15.89 5.03
C PRO A 62 6.51 15.25 4.04
N GLU A 63 7.22 16.06 3.26
CA GLU A 63 8.34 15.55 2.44
C GLU A 63 9.33 14.79 3.32
N ALA A 64 9.60 13.53 2.99
CA ALA A 64 10.26 12.59 3.88
C ALA A 64 11.11 11.57 3.13
N VAL A 65 11.89 10.80 3.89
CA VAL A 65 12.39 9.49 3.46
C VAL A 65 11.39 8.43 3.94
N HIS A 66 10.75 7.75 3.01
CA HIS A 66 9.74 6.74 3.29
C HIS A 66 10.39 5.35 3.31
N VAL A 67 10.50 4.75 4.48
CA VAL A 67 10.97 3.36 4.64
C VAL A 67 9.77 2.42 4.57
N ALA A 68 9.79 1.48 3.63
CA ALA A 68 8.79 0.42 3.59
C ALA A 68 9.46 -0.95 3.55
N VAL A 69 9.06 -1.85 4.43
CA VAL A 69 9.64 -3.18 4.54
C VAL A 69 8.55 -4.22 4.74
N VAL A 70 8.15 -4.83 3.63
CA VAL A 70 7.40 -6.08 3.55
C VAL A 70 8.21 -6.96 2.62
N ASP A 71 8.97 -7.90 3.18
CA ASP A 71 10.14 -8.47 2.49
C ASP A 71 10.22 -10.00 2.59
N PRO A 72 9.36 -10.73 1.87
CA PRO A 72 9.44 -12.19 1.82
C PRO A 72 10.74 -12.69 1.20
N GLY A 73 11.49 -11.83 0.50
CA GLY A 73 12.77 -12.13 -0.13
C GLY A 73 14.00 -11.76 0.69
N VAL A 74 13.87 -11.42 1.98
CA VAL A 74 15.01 -11.07 2.83
C VAL A 74 16.07 -12.18 2.85
N GLY A 75 17.33 -11.80 2.74
CA GLY A 75 18.46 -12.76 2.72
C GLY A 75 18.67 -13.50 1.41
N THR A 76 17.92 -13.22 0.37
CA THR A 76 18.15 -13.73 -1.00
C THR A 76 18.93 -12.71 -1.86
N ALA A 77 19.01 -12.95 -3.17
CA ALA A 77 19.62 -12.02 -4.13
C ALA A 77 18.74 -10.77 -4.46
N ARG A 78 17.59 -10.59 -3.79
CA ARG A 78 16.75 -9.42 -3.99
C ARG A 78 17.51 -8.15 -3.56
N ARG A 79 17.51 -7.13 -4.42
CA ARG A 79 18.16 -5.84 -4.16
C ARG A 79 17.42 -5.04 -3.07
N GLY A 80 18.16 -4.30 -2.24
CA GLY A 80 17.61 -3.15 -1.53
C GLY A 80 17.80 -1.91 -2.37
N VAL A 81 16.83 -1.00 -2.39
CA VAL A 81 16.89 0.19 -3.25
C VAL A 81 16.48 1.46 -2.53
N VAL A 82 17.01 2.58 -3.01
CA VAL A 82 16.43 3.90 -2.82
C VAL A 82 15.82 4.35 -4.13
N VAL A 83 14.56 4.76 -4.10
CA VAL A 83 13.82 5.33 -5.23
C VAL A 83 13.65 6.82 -4.99
N VAL A 84 14.03 7.63 -5.97
CA VAL A 84 13.88 9.09 -5.95
C VAL A 84 12.59 9.45 -6.64
N ALA A 85 11.67 10.08 -5.93
CA ALA A 85 10.43 10.64 -6.48
C ALA A 85 10.39 12.17 -6.26
N ASP A 86 9.46 12.87 -6.91
CA ASP A 86 9.34 14.33 -6.76
C ASP A 86 9.02 14.75 -5.33
N GLY A 87 8.16 13.99 -4.64
CA GLY A 87 7.69 14.28 -3.29
C GLY A 87 8.50 13.64 -2.16
N GLY A 88 9.63 12.98 -2.43
CA GLY A 88 10.47 12.36 -1.41
C GLY A 88 11.31 11.19 -1.89
N LEU A 89 11.96 10.52 -0.94
CA LEU A 89 12.76 9.32 -1.20
C LEU A 89 12.05 8.09 -0.61
N LEU A 90 12.14 6.96 -1.30
CA LEU A 90 11.57 5.70 -0.81
C LEU A 90 12.68 4.65 -0.65
N VAL A 91 12.73 3.97 0.47
CA VAL A 91 13.78 3.00 0.83
C VAL A 91 13.13 1.67 1.19
N GLY A 92 13.58 0.58 0.57
CA GLY A 92 13.05 -0.76 0.87
C GLY A 92 13.55 -1.83 -0.09
N PRO A 93 12.91 -3.03 -0.07
CA PRO A 93 13.19 -4.09 -1.01
C PRO A 93 12.69 -3.75 -2.42
N ASP A 94 13.45 -4.14 -3.44
CA ASP A 94 13.03 -4.11 -4.83
C ASP A 94 12.13 -5.32 -5.15
N ASN A 95 10.87 -5.22 -4.76
CA ASN A 95 9.86 -6.28 -4.91
C ASN A 95 8.46 -5.74 -5.28
N GLY A 96 8.39 -4.51 -5.77
CA GLY A 96 7.15 -3.83 -6.15
C GLY A 96 6.51 -2.98 -5.05
N LEU A 97 7.00 -3.08 -3.81
CA LEU A 97 6.45 -2.37 -2.64
C LEU A 97 6.46 -0.84 -2.80
N LEU A 98 7.53 -0.28 -3.37
CA LEU A 98 7.78 1.16 -3.38
C LEU A 98 7.13 1.91 -4.56
N LEU A 99 6.92 1.22 -5.69
CA LEU A 99 6.52 1.87 -6.94
C LEU A 99 5.15 2.57 -6.88
N PRO A 100 4.08 1.99 -6.29
CA PRO A 100 2.80 2.70 -6.19
C PRO A 100 2.91 4.02 -5.42
N ALA A 101 3.71 4.05 -4.34
CA ALA A 101 3.94 5.27 -3.59
C ALA A 101 4.82 6.27 -4.35
N ALA A 102 5.83 5.80 -5.07
CA ALA A 102 6.63 6.68 -5.94
C ALA A 102 5.77 7.34 -7.02
N GLN A 103 4.83 6.61 -7.62
CA GLN A 103 3.87 7.18 -8.58
C GLN A 103 2.96 8.22 -7.93
N ALA A 104 2.45 7.95 -6.72
CA ALA A 104 1.63 8.89 -5.96
C ALA A 104 2.39 10.16 -5.55
N LEU A 105 3.72 10.07 -5.43
CA LEU A 105 4.64 11.18 -5.11
C LEU A 105 5.22 11.87 -6.37
N GLY A 106 4.62 11.73 -7.53
CA GLY A 106 5.00 12.44 -8.76
C GLY A 106 5.85 11.63 -9.74
N GLY A 107 6.04 10.34 -9.49
CA GLY A 107 6.75 9.40 -10.37
C GLY A 107 8.22 9.19 -10.02
N VAL A 108 8.78 8.13 -10.58
CA VAL A 108 10.18 7.76 -10.39
C VAL A 108 11.09 8.66 -11.24
N ARG A 109 12.09 9.28 -10.64
CA ARG A 109 13.13 10.09 -11.29
C ARG A 109 14.44 9.33 -11.45
N ALA A 110 14.80 8.55 -10.44
CA ALA A 110 15.98 7.69 -10.42
C ALA A 110 15.80 6.60 -9.36
N ALA A 111 16.61 5.55 -9.46
CA ALA A 111 16.72 4.55 -8.40
C ALA A 111 18.17 4.09 -8.29
N TYR A 112 18.61 3.74 -7.09
CA TYR A 112 19.97 3.26 -6.82
C TYR A 112 19.93 2.05 -5.91
N GLU A 113 20.84 1.12 -6.10
CA GLU A 113 20.97 -0.04 -5.23
C GLU A 113 21.59 0.39 -3.89
N LEU A 114 21.13 -0.18 -2.79
CA LEU A 114 21.71 0.01 -1.48
C LEU A 114 22.88 -0.97 -1.29
N ALA A 115 23.99 -0.75 -2.01
CA ALA A 115 25.15 -1.64 -2.06
C ALA A 115 26.29 -1.19 -1.15
N GLU A 116 26.43 0.11 -0.84
CA GLU A 116 27.55 0.70 -0.09
C GLU A 116 27.59 0.19 1.37
N PRO A 117 28.61 -0.58 1.77
CA PRO A 117 28.67 -1.16 3.11
C PRO A 117 28.83 -0.14 4.25
N SER A 118 29.46 1.01 4.00
CA SER A 118 29.69 2.05 5.01
C SER A 118 28.40 2.77 5.44
N LEU A 119 27.32 2.64 4.62
CA LEU A 119 26.00 3.23 4.87
C LEU A 119 25.00 2.22 5.48
N ARG A 120 25.50 1.05 5.91
CA ARG A 120 24.76 0.00 6.62
C ARG A 120 25.28 -0.15 8.04
N LEU A 121 24.62 -0.97 8.87
CA LEU A 121 25.23 -1.38 10.12
C LEU A 121 26.44 -2.30 9.85
N PRO A 122 27.49 -2.22 10.68
CA PRO A 122 28.71 -3.01 10.50
C PRO A 122 28.51 -4.53 10.46
N VAL A 123 27.46 -5.01 11.15
CA VAL A 123 27.02 -6.41 11.13
C VAL A 123 25.61 -6.45 10.56
N THR A 124 25.47 -7.07 9.40
CA THR A 124 24.18 -7.22 8.72
C THR A 124 23.66 -8.65 8.91
N SER A 125 22.50 -8.79 9.54
CA SER A 125 21.79 -10.05 9.66
C SER A 125 21.17 -10.45 8.31
N ALA A 126 21.17 -11.73 7.99
CA ALA A 126 20.51 -12.24 6.79
C ALA A 126 18.98 -12.12 6.82
N THR A 127 18.38 -11.88 8.00
CA THR A 127 16.93 -11.91 8.19
C THR A 127 16.34 -10.60 8.74
N PHE A 128 17.17 -9.55 8.92
CA PHE A 128 16.66 -8.29 9.46
C PHE A 128 17.25 -7.07 8.73
N HIS A 129 17.06 -7.03 7.42
CA HIS A 129 17.52 -5.91 6.59
C HIS A 129 16.80 -4.59 6.94
N GLY A 130 15.59 -4.62 7.51
CA GLY A 130 14.90 -3.44 8.02
C GLY A 130 15.77 -2.64 8.98
N ARG A 131 16.35 -3.31 9.97
CA ARG A 131 17.24 -2.71 10.96
C ARG A 131 18.64 -2.42 10.40
N ASP A 132 19.22 -3.34 9.62
CA ASP A 132 20.65 -3.35 9.32
C ASP A 132 20.99 -2.62 8.00
N VAL A 133 20.00 -2.47 7.09
CA VAL A 133 20.16 -1.85 5.77
C VAL A 133 19.24 -0.66 5.60
N PHE A 134 17.92 -0.85 5.75
CA PHE A 134 16.94 0.18 5.37
C PHE A 134 16.85 1.33 6.38
N ALA A 135 16.85 1.06 7.67
CA ALA A 135 16.83 2.09 8.69
C ALA A 135 18.09 2.97 8.66
N PRO A 136 19.34 2.42 8.60
CA PRO A 136 20.51 3.27 8.45
C PRO A 136 20.56 4.01 7.11
N ALA A 137 20.15 3.40 5.99
CA ALA A 137 20.06 4.09 4.70
C ALA A 137 19.15 5.31 4.78
N ALA A 138 17.95 5.16 5.36
CA ALA A 138 17.02 6.26 5.53
C ALA A 138 17.60 7.38 6.42
N ALA A 139 18.29 7.03 7.49
CA ALA A 139 18.93 8.01 8.36
C ALA A 139 20.01 8.81 7.62
N HIS A 140 20.88 8.16 6.86
CA HIS A 140 21.90 8.82 6.05
C HIS A 140 21.31 9.71 4.96
N LEU A 141 20.27 9.25 4.26
CA LEU A 141 19.53 10.05 3.29
C LEU A 141 18.90 11.29 3.93
N ALA A 142 18.30 11.13 5.11
CA ALA A 142 17.71 12.25 5.84
C ALA A 142 18.77 13.28 6.27
N LEU A 143 20.00 12.85 6.54
CA LEU A 143 21.14 13.73 6.80
C LEU A 143 21.74 14.37 5.54
N GLY A 144 21.26 14.02 4.35
CA GLY A 144 21.67 14.64 3.09
C GLY A 144 22.70 13.86 2.27
N VAL A 145 22.99 12.60 2.63
CA VAL A 145 23.79 11.72 1.76
C VAL A 145 23.06 11.55 0.43
N SER A 146 23.79 11.65 -0.68
CA SER A 146 23.20 11.52 -2.00
C SER A 146 22.70 10.10 -2.26
N PRO A 147 21.51 9.90 -2.85
CA PRO A 147 21.05 8.58 -3.28
C PRO A 147 22.09 7.83 -4.17
N ALA A 148 22.83 8.55 -5.00
CA ALA A 148 23.85 7.98 -5.88
C ALA A 148 25.09 7.45 -5.12
N ASP A 149 25.29 7.84 -3.85
CA ASP A 149 26.40 7.36 -3.05
C ASP A 149 26.15 5.96 -2.45
N PHE A 150 24.93 5.42 -2.58
CA PHE A 150 24.56 4.11 -2.07
C PHE A 150 24.94 2.95 -2.99
N GLY A 151 25.15 3.20 -4.28
CA GLY A 151 25.52 2.18 -5.26
C GLY A 151 25.10 2.53 -6.68
N ASP A 152 25.09 1.51 -7.53
CA ASP A 152 24.80 1.68 -8.95
C ASP A 152 23.35 2.09 -9.21
N ALA A 153 23.15 2.82 -10.32
CA ALA A 153 21.82 3.16 -10.79
C ALA A 153 21.04 1.90 -11.21
N VAL A 154 19.78 1.85 -10.82
CA VAL A 154 18.85 0.76 -11.15
C VAL A 154 17.94 1.23 -12.27
N GLU A 155 18.10 0.68 -13.48
CA GLU A 155 17.31 1.05 -14.64
C GLU A 155 15.89 0.48 -14.60
N THR A 156 15.72 -0.71 -14.03
CA THR A 156 14.43 -1.40 -13.97
C THR A 156 14.15 -1.89 -12.56
N LEU A 157 13.04 -1.43 -12.00
CA LEU A 157 12.52 -1.88 -10.71
C LEU A 157 11.50 -3.00 -10.90
N VAL A 158 11.38 -3.86 -9.90
CA VAL A 158 10.34 -4.90 -9.88
C VAL A 158 8.97 -4.24 -9.71
N GLU A 159 8.00 -4.66 -10.52
CA GLU A 159 6.62 -4.21 -10.46
C GLU A 159 5.72 -5.27 -9.84
N LEU A 160 4.66 -4.84 -9.16
CA LEU A 160 3.59 -5.75 -8.76
C LEU A 160 2.75 -6.13 -9.98
N PRO A 161 2.23 -7.36 -10.04
CA PRO A 161 1.24 -7.72 -11.06
C PRO A 161 0.06 -6.74 -11.04
N GLU A 162 -0.42 -6.35 -12.21
CA GLU A 162 -1.62 -5.53 -12.32
C GLU A 162 -2.84 -6.26 -11.74
N SER A 163 -3.69 -5.50 -11.05
CA SER A 163 -4.94 -6.05 -10.53
C SER A 163 -5.99 -6.11 -11.65
N PHE A 164 -6.73 -7.19 -11.68
CA PHE A 164 -7.74 -7.42 -12.70
C PHE A 164 -8.95 -6.50 -12.54
N VAL A 165 -9.31 -5.82 -13.64
CA VAL A 165 -10.56 -5.06 -13.78
C VAL A 165 -11.11 -5.27 -15.18
N ALA A 166 -12.41 -5.55 -15.30
CA ALA A 166 -13.11 -5.65 -16.58
C ALA A 166 -14.49 -5.03 -16.48
N ALA A 167 -14.75 -3.97 -17.24
CA ALA A 167 -16.04 -3.29 -17.33
C ALA A 167 -16.74 -3.61 -18.65
N PHE A 168 -17.98 -4.07 -18.55
CA PHE A 168 -18.87 -4.37 -19.68
C PHE A 168 -20.24 -3.71 -19.43
N PRO A 169 -21.06 -3.44 -20.45
CA PRO A 169 -22.42 -2.96 -20.25
C PRO A 169 -23.20 -3.86 -19.28
N GLY A 170 -23.63 -3.33 -18.14
CA GLY A 170 -24.37 -4.04 -17.10
C GLY A 170 -23.55 -4.97 -16.21
N LYS A 171 -22.22 -5.01 -16.35
CA LYS A 171 -21.35 -5.86 -15.53
C LYS A 171 -19.97 -5.23 -15.30
N LEU A 172 -19.50 -5.26 -14.05
CA LEU A 172 -18.15 -4.90 -13.66
C LEU A 172 -17.54 -6.06 -12.87
N VAL A 173 -16.35 -6.51 -13.26
CA VAL A 173 -15.56 -7.51 -12.51
C VAL A 173 -14.30 -6.83 -12.02
N SER A 174 -13.97 -6.99 -10.75
CA SER A 174 -12.80 -6.37 -10.16
C SER A 174 -12.16 -7.28 -9.12
N GLU A 175 -10.84 -7.30 -9.10
CA GLU A 175 -10.08 -7.86 -7.99
C GLU A 175 -10.26 -7.00 -6.74
N VAL A 176 -10.29 -7.63 -5.57
CA VAL A 176 -10.22 -6.99 -4.26
C VAL A 176 -8.77 -6.62 -3.97
N LEU A 177 -8.48 -5.34 -3.78
CA LEU A 177 -7.15 -4.85 -3.42
C LEU A 177 -6.83 -5.11 -1.95
N THR A 178 -7.75 -4.70 -1.08
CA THR A 178 -7.57 -4.81 0.37
C THR A 178 -8.92 -4.79 1.08
N VAL A 179 -8.91 -5.21 2.34
CA VAL A 179 -10.02 -5.05 3.27
C VAL A 179 -9.52 -4.18 4.42
N ASP A 180 -10.21 -3.10 4.72
CA ASP A 180 -9.83 -2.20 5.80
C ASP A 180 -10.22 -2.75 7.19
N HIS A 181 -9.81 -2.04 8.24
CA HIS A 181 -10.08 -2.41 9.63
C HIS A 181 -11.60 -2.54 9.94
N PHE A 182 -12.44 -1.83 9.22
CA PHE A 182 -13.91 -1.87 9.39
C PHE A 182 -14.57 -2.99 8.59
N GLY A 183 -13.82 -3.68 7.74
CA GLY A 183 -14.31 -4.71 6.83
C GLY A 183 -14.89 -4.15 5.55
N ASN A 184 -14.55 -2.93 5.16
CA ASN A 184 -14.87 -2.41 3.84
C ASN A 184 -13.96 -3.07 2.80
N VAL A 185 -14.53 -3.47 1.67
CA VAL A 185 -13.83 -4.18 0.58
C VAL A 185 -13.44 -3.16 -0.48
N GLN A 186 -12.17 -2.79 -0.57
CA GLN A 186 -11.64 -1.91 -1.61
C GLN A 186 -11.36 -2.71 -2.88
N LEU A 187 -11.87 -2.23 -4.02
CA LEU A 187 -11.73 -2.85 -5.32
C LEU A 187 -10.60 -2.19 -6.14
N ALA A 188 -10.04 -2.93 -7.08
CA ALA A 188 -9.13 -2.37 -8.08
C ALA A 188 -9.85 -1.38 -9.03
N ALA A 189 -11.15 -1.58 -9.23
CA ALA A 189 -11.98 -0.74 -10.08
C ALA A 189 -12.11 0.70 -9.56
N THR A 190 -12.28 1.60 -10.50
CA THR A 190 -12.40 3.05 -10.30
C THR A 190 -13.83 3.53 -10.62
N PRO A 191 -14.19 4.78 -10.27
CA PRO A 191 -15.45 5.38 -10.73
C PRO A 191 -15.62 5.37 -12.25
N ALA A 192 -14.53 5.52 -13.01
CA ALA A 192 -14.57 5.45 -14.47
C ALA A 192 -15.00 4.06 -14.97
N ASP A 193 -14.56 2.99 -14.32
CA ASP A 193 -14.96 1.63 -14.66
C ASP A 193 -16.45 1.39 -14.37
N LEU A 194 -16.96 1.97 -13.27
CA LEU A 194 -18.39 1.93 -12.94
C LEU A 194 -19.22 2.66 -14.00
N GLU A 195 -18.76 3.84 -14.43
CA GLU A 195 -19.41 4.61 -15.48
C GLU A 195 -19.43 3.85 -16.82
N LEU A 196 -18.30 3.25 -17.22
CA LEU A 196 -18.22 2.40 -18.42
C LEU A 196 -19.16 1.21 -18.36
N SER A 197 -19.40 0.65 -17.20
CA SER A 197 -20.36 -0.45 -17.02
C SER A 197 -21.83 -0.01 -17.09
N GLY A 198 -22.13 1.29 -16.95
CA GLY A 198 -23.48 1.83 -16.91
C GLY A 198 -24.30 1.40 -15.69
N LEU A 199 -23.65 0.84 -14.67
CA LEU A 199 -24.30 0.40 -13.43
C LEU A 199 -24.67 1.59 -12.56
N THR A 200 -25.94 1.69 -12.16
CA THR A 200 -26.48 2.79 -11.34
C THR A 200 -27.59 2.27 -10.42
N GLY A 201 -27.92 3.05 -9.39
CA GLY A 201 -28.99 2.76 -8.46
C GLY A 201 -28.77 1.52 -7.61
N ALA A 202 -29.59 0.50 -7.77
CA ALA A 202 -29.38 -0.79 -7.09
C ALA A 202 -28.63 -1.77 -7.99
N VAL A 203 -27.58 -2.36 -7.45
CA VAL A 203 -26.72 -3.36 -8.11
C VAL A 203 -26.69 -4.64 -7.29
N SER A 204 -26.29 -5.73 -7.90
CA SER A 204 -25.99 -6.98 -7.19
C SER A 204 -24.49 -7.18 -7.14
N VAL A 205 -23.93 -7.24 -5.94
CA VAL A 205 -22.50 -7.54 -5.69
C VAL A 205 -22.35 -9.02 -5.39
N HIS A 206 -21.55 -9.71 -6.17
CA HIS A 206 -21.34 -11.15 -6.10
C HIS A 206 -19.92 -11.47 -5.69
N SER A 207 -19.79 -12.37 -4.72
CA SER A 207 -18.62 -13.20 -4.53
C SER A 207 -18.89 -14.60 -5.08
N GLU A 208 -17.93 -15.52 -4.98
CA GLU A 208 -18.15 -16.92 -5.35
C GLU A 208 -19.31 -17.61 -4.58
N ARG A 209 -19.63 -17.10 -3.38
CA ARG A 209 -20.56 -17.77 -2.44
C ARG A 209 -21.85 -17.02 -2.21
N VAL A 210 -21.85 -15.71 -2.33
CA VAL A 210 -22.95 -14.85 -1.89
C VAL A 210 -23.19 -13.76 -2.91
N ALA A 211 -24.46 -13.39 -3.10
CA ALA A 211 -24.89 -12.19 -3.81
C ALA A 211 -25.66 -11.27 -2.85
N VAL A 212 -25.31 -9.99 -2.85
CA VAL A 212 -25.94 -8.97 -1.99
C VAL A 212 -26.43 -7.82 -2.84
N THR A 213 -27.69 -7.45 -2.67
CA THR A 213 -28.24 -6.22 -3.27
C THR A 213 -27.61 -5.03 -2.57
N THR A 214 -27.02 -4.14 -3.34
CA THR A 214 -26.18 -3.04 -2.88
C THR A 214 -26.61 -1.75 -3.58
N ALA A 215 -26.80 -0.67 -2.85
CA ALA A 215 -27.07 0.63 -3.45
C ALA A 215 -25.76 1.28 -3.95
N VAL A 216 -25.79 1.91 -5.11
CA VAL A 216 -24.71 2.83 -5.50
C VAL A 216 -24.95 4.15 -4.79
N GLY A 217 -24.00 4.56 -3.94
CA GLY A 217 -24.12 5.73 -3.09
C GLY A 217 -22.80 6.51 -2.97
N ARG A 218 -22.78 7.49 -2.09
CA ARG A 218 -21.62 8.35 -1.82
C ARG A 218 -21.03 8.13 -0.43
N THR A 219 -21.86 7.64 0.49
CA THR A 219 -21.48 7.46 1.89
C THR A 219 -22.29 6.34 2.54
N PHE A 220 -21.82 5.87 3.68
CA PHE A 220 -22.51 4.84 4.49
C PHE A 220 -23.94 5.26 4.89
N ALA A 221 -24.18 6.56 5.10
CA ALA A 221 -25.47 7.09 5.51
C ALA A 221 -26.54 7.06 4.40
N ASP A 222 -26.18 6.78 3.16
CA ASP A 222 -27.11 6.68 2.03
C ASP A 222 -27.98 5.41 2.11
N VAL A 223 -27.60 4.48 2.99
CA VAL A 223 -28.33 3.21 3.21
C VAL A 223 -28.65 3.00 4.68
N PRO A 224 -29.73 2.29 5.01
CA PRO A 224 -30.06 1.92 6.39
C PRO A 224 -28.95 1.11 7.06
N ALA A 225 -28.94 1.07 8.39
CA ALA A 225 -28.05 0.20 9.15
C ALA A 225 -28.23 -1.27 8.72
N GLY A 226 -27.12 -1.97 8.53
CA GLY A 226 -27.07 -3.34 8.02
C GLY A 226 -27.17 -3.48 6.51
N ALA A 227 -27.49 -2.42 5.76
CA ALA A 227 -27.51 -2.46 4.31
C ALA A 227 -26.13 -2.12 3.70
N SER A 228 -25.89 -2.65 2.49
CA SER A 228 -24.64 -2.45 1.77
C SER A 228 -24.69 -1.27 0.80
N VAL A 229 -23.54 -0.62 0.60
CA VAL A 229 -23.33 0.48 -0.33
C VAL A 229 -22.05 0.24 -1.15
N LEU A 230 -22.14 0.48 -2.47
CA LEU A 230 -21.03 0.61 -3.38
C LEU A 230 -20.72 2.11 -3.53
N TYR A 231 -19.55 2.54 -3.17
CA TYR A 231 -19.18 3.96 -3.14
C TYR A 231 -17.74 4.17 -3.60
N THR A 232 -17.36 5.43 -3.83
CA THR A 232 -15.98 5.81 -4.05
C THR A 232 -15.35 6.14 -2.71
N ASP A 233 -14.28 5.43 -2.35
CA ASP A 233 -13.55 5.65 -1.12
C ASP A 233 -12.60 6.88 -1.17
N SER A 234 -11.92 7.15 -0.06
CA SER A 234 -10.98 8.28 0.06
C SER A 234 -9.71 8.14 -0.79
N ALA A 235 -9.43 6.95 -1.31
CA ALA A 235 -8.33 6.68 -2.23
C ALA A 235 -8.75 6.76 -3.71
N GLY A 236 -10.02 7.11 -3.99
CA GLY A 236 -10.55 7.22 -5.35
C GLY A 236 -10.87 5.87 -6.01
N ARG A 237 -10.98 4.81 -5.22
CA ARG A 237 -11.36 3.48 -5.68
C ARG A 237 -12.80 3.17 -5.35
N LEU A 238 -13.41 2.23 -6.08
CA LEU A 238 -14.68 1.66 -5.66
C LEU A 238 -14.47 0.80 -4.43
N ALA A 239 -15.41 0.88 -3.51
CA ALA A 239 -15.44 0.04 -2.32
C ALA A 239 -16.87 -0.40 -1.99
N VAL A 240 -16.98 -1.59 -1.40
CA VAL A 240 -18.23 -2.11 -0.86
C VAL A 240 -18.17 -2.07 0.65
N ALA A 241 -19.16 -1.43 1.27
CA ALA A 241 -19.28 -1.37 2.71
C ALA A 241 -20.68 -1.80 3.17
N ILE A 242 -20.81 -2.11 4.46
CA ILE A 242 -22.09 -2.29 5.14
C ILE A 242 -22.19 -1.23 6.23
N ASN A 243 -23.28 -0.47 6.22
CA ASN A 243 -23.52 0.53 7.25
C ASN A 243 -23.65 -0.14 8.64
N GLY A 244 -22.61 0.02 9.49
CA GLY A 244 -22.52 -0.59 10.81
C GLY A 244 -22.16 -2.08 10.80
N GLY A 245 -21.56 -2.60 9.72
CA GLY A 245 -21.14 -3.99 9.58
C GLY A 245 -19.91 -4.18 8.72
N SER A 246 -19.51 -5.44 8.52
CA SER A 246 -18.35 -5.83 7.68
C SER A 246 -18.81 -6.43 6.35
N ALA A 247 -18.55 -5.73 5.25
CA ALA A 247 -18.82 -6.23 3.90
C ALA A 247 -17.99 -7.46 3.57
N ALA A 248 -16.73 -7.48 3.99
CA ALA A 248 -15.83 -8.61 3.82
C ALA A 248 -16.38 -9.90 4.48
N ALA A 249 -16.89 -9.79 5.71
CA ALA A 249 -17.46 -10.93 6.41
C ALA A 249 -18.73 -11.46 5.76
N VAL A 250 -19.63 -10.56 5.31
CA VAL A 250 -20.91 -10.93 4.69
C VAL A 250 -20.69 -11.51 3.29
N LEU A 251 -19.83 -10.91 2.48
CA LEU A 251 -19.53 -11.37 1.13
C LEU A 251 -18.53 -12.54 1.09
N GLY A 252 -17.79 -12.77 2.18
CA GLY A 252 -16.70 -13.74 2.20
C GLY A 252 -15.56 -13.34 1.27
N LEU A 253 -15.31 -12.03 1.10
CA LEU A 253 -14.28 -11.49 0.22
C LEU A 253 -13.03 -11.09 1.01
N GLY A 254 -11.88 -11.39 0.41
CA GLY A 254 -10.56 -10.98 0.87
C GLY A 254 -9.67 -10.54 -0.29
N PRO A 255 -8.45 -10.04 -0.01
CA PRO A 255 -7.50 -9.61 -1.04
C PRO A 255 -7.27 -10.67 -2.12
N ALA A 256 -7.02 -10.22 -3.35
CA ALA A 256 -6.79 -11.02 -4.57
C ALA A 256 -7.99 -11.89 -5.01
N GLN A 257 -9.16 -11.77 -4.39
CA GLN A 257 -10.38 -12.44 -4.86
C GLN A 257 -11.14 -11.55 -5.84
N GLU A 258 -11.91 -12.18 -6.72
CA GLU A 258 -12.77 -11.45 -7.67
C GLU A 258 -14.12 -11.11 -7.06
N CYS A 259 -14.56 -9.89 -7.32
CA CYS A 259 -15.87 -9.37 -7.03
C CYS A 259 -16.55 -9.02 -8.35
N THR A 260 -17.76 -9.55 -8.59
CA THR A 260 -18.57 -9.22 -9.76
C THR A 260 -19.74 -8.34 -9.33
N ILE A 261 -19.97 -7.25 -10.07
CA ILE A 261 -21.09 -6.32 -9.86
C ILE A 261 -21.95 -6.34 -11.11
N THR A 262 -23.25 -6.53 -10.94
CA THR A 262 -24.23 -6.56 -12.03
C THR A 262 -25.45 -5.69 -11.72
N SER A 263 -26.26 -5.38 -12.71
CA SER A 263 -27.57 -4.77 -12.47
C SER A 263 -28.41 -5.66 -11.56
N SER A 264 -29.03 -5.08 -10.53
CA SER A 264 -30.01 -5.84 -9.74
C SER A 264 -31.20 -6.24 -10.62
N PRO A 265 -31.75 -7.46 -10.47
CA PRO A 265 -33.02 -7.78 -11.09
C PRO A 265 -34.05 -6.76 -10.64
N THR A 266 -34.75 -6.15 -11.58
CA THR A 266 -35.89 -5.29 -11.26
C THR A 266 -36.91 -6.15 -10.49
N ALA A 267 -37.22 -5.75 -9.26
CA ALA A 267 -38.33 -6.37 -8.53
C ALA A 267 -39.60 -6.18 -9.36
N THR A 268 -40.07 -7.24 -9.99
CA THR A 268 -41.37 -7.28 -10.68
C THR A 268 -42.50 -7.37 -9.66
#